data_73c54f38320922764f53781d7407ab0f
#
_entry.id   73c54f38320922764f53781d7407ab0f
#
_cell.length_a   1.000
_cell.length_b   1.000
_cell.length_c   1.000
_cell.angle_alpha   90.00
_cell.angle_beta   90.00
_cell.angle_gamma   90.00
#
_symmetry.space_group_name_H-M   'P 1'
#
loop_
_entity.id
_entity.type
_entity.pdbx_description
1 polymer ?
#
loop_
_entity_poly.entity_id
_entity_poly.type
_entity_poly.pdbx_seq_one_letter_code
_entity_poly.pdbx_strand_id
1 'polypeptide(L)'
;LRDVYPQYELYVTTSQWETFGLTLMEAVGAGLALVGFDARYGNPTFIKDGENGYLVPYSETMDEDLLVSQMADKIVFALESDLESMHQVSYDLAKQYLKPVILEAWRKLLIAIR
;
A
#
# COMPACT_ATOMS: atom_id res chain seq x y z
N LEU A 1 12.65 -10.39 1.81
CA LEU A 1 11.49 -9.82 1.09
C LEU A 1 11.90 -8.76 0.07
N ARG A 2 12.99 -8.01 0.34
CA ARG A 2 13.47 -6.98 -0.58
C ARG A 2 13.80 -7.52 -1.97
N ASP A 3 14.32 -8.75 -2.03
CA ASP A 3 14.70 -9.40 -3.28
C ASP A 3 13.52 -10.10 -3.94
N VAL A 4 12.44 -10.35 -3.18
CA VAL A 4 11.26 -11.06 -3.66
C VAL A 4 10.28 -10.09 -4.32
N TYR A 5 9.98 -8.94 -3.68
CA TYR A 5 8.97 -8.01 -4.15
C TYR A 5 9.17 -7.53 -5.60
N PRO A 6 10.39 -7.19 -6.05
CA PRO A 6 10.57 -6.72 -7.43
C PRO A 6 10.24 -7.76 -8.51
N GLN A 7 10.07 -9.02 -8.12
CA GLN A 7 9.73 -10.09 -9.05
C GLN A 7 8.23 -10.17 -9.35
N TYR A 8 7.41 -9.38 -8.64
CA TYR A 8 5.98 -9.42 -8.77
C TYR A 8 5.42 -8.07 -9.19
N GLU A 9 4.19 -8.07 -9.68
CA GLU A 9 3.53 -6.87 -10.18
C GLU A 9 2.45 -6.35 -9.24
N LEU A 10 1.93 -7.22 -8.39
CA LEU A 10 0.82 -6.89 -7.50
C LEU A 10 1.07 -7.44 -6.11
N TYR A 11 0.80 -6.61 -5.12
CA TYR A 11 0.80 -7.00 -3.71
C TYR A 11 -0.62 -6.96 -3.19
N VAL A 12 -1.07 -8.07 -2.60
CA VAL A 12 -2.41 -8.18 -2.02
C VAL A 12 -2.28 -8.39 -0.52
N THR A 13 -3.02 -7.61 0.26
CA THR A 13 -3.09 -7.81 1.69
C THR A 13 -4.54 -8.07 2.12
N THR A 14 -4.72 -9.06 2.97
CA THR A 14 -6.01 -9.38 3.56
C THR A 14 -6.10 -8.92 5.01
N SER A 15 -5.13 -8.16 5.48
CA SER A 15 -5.13 -7.63 6.83
C SER A 15 -6.33 -6.72 7.06
N GLN A 16 -7.06 -6.99 8.13
CA GLN A 16 -8.22 -6.21 8.54
C GLN A 16 -7.86 -5.20 9.61
N TRP A 17 -6.63 -5.24 10.09
CA TRP A 17 -6.10 -4.30 11.07
C TRP A 17 -4.61 -4.13 10.81
N GLU A 18 -4.21 -2.90 10.52
CA GLU A 18 -2.82 -2.58 10.21
C GLU A 18 -2.49 -1.20 10.75
N THR A 19 -1.60 -1.12 11.73
CA THR A 19 -1.25 0.18 12.33
C THR A 19 -0.30 0.98 11.47
N PHE A 20 0.77 0.36 10.94
CA PHE A 20 1.73 1.10 10.12
C PHE A 20 2.03 0.43 8.77
N GLY A 21 1.98 -0.88 8.68
CA GLY A 21 2.16 -1.56 7.42
C GLY A 21 3.57 -1.54 6.86
N LEU A 22 4.53 -2.07 7.63
CA LEU A 22 5.92 -2.14 7.15
C LEU A 22 6.03 -2.94 5.85
N THR A 23 5.26 -4.02 5.72
CA THR A 23 5.26 -4.82 4.51
C THR A 23 4.65 -4.05 3.33
N LEU A 24 3.63 -3.22 3.60
CA LEU A 24 3.07 -2.34 2.58
C LEU A 24 4.09 -1.31 2.11
N MET A 25 4.84 -0.74 3.04
CA MET A 25 5.87 0.23 2.70
C MET A 25 6.96 -0.40 1.84
N GLU A 26 7.35 -1.65 2.14
CA GLU A 26 8.30 -2.38 1.34
C GLU A 26 7.75 -2.67 -0.07
N ALA A 27 6.48 -3.04 -0.18
CA ALA A 27 5.84 -3.28 -1.46
C ALA A 27 5.77 -2.00 -2.30
N VAL A 28 5.41 -0.88 -1.68
CA VAL A 28 5.40 0.43 -2.33
C VAL A 28 6.81 0.79 -2.80
N GLY A 29 7.82 0.56 -1.97
CA GLY A 29 9.21 0.82 -2.31
C GLY A 29 9.72 -0.01 -3.47
N ALA A 30 9.17 -1.20 -3.67
CA ALA A 30 9.47 -2.06 -4.81
C ALA A 30 8.65 -1.70 -6.05
N GLY A 31 7.76 -0.72 -5.95
CA GLY A 31 6.96 -0.25 -7.07
C GLY A 31 5.78 -1.13 -7.42
N LEU A 32 5.30 -1.95 -6.50
CA LEU A 32 4.17 -2.83 -6.78
C LEU A 32 2.84 -2.07 -6.76
N ALA A 33 1.89 -2.52 -7.57
CA ALA A 33 0.50 -2.13 -7.40
C ALA A 33 -0.06 -2.86 -6.17
N LEU A 34 -1.03 -2.27 -5.49
CA LEU A 34 -1.52 -2.79 -4.21
C LEU A 34 -3.03 -2.95 -4.21
N VAL A 35 -3.48 -4.04 -3.58
CA VAL A 35 -4.91 -4.23 -3.29
C VAL A 35 -5.03 -4.62 -1.82
N GLY A 36 -5.90 -3.94 -1.09
CA GLY A 36 -6.12 -4.23 0.31
C GLY A 36 -7.45 -3.68 0.79
N PHE A 37 -7.86 -4.10 1.99
CA PHE A 37 -9.07 -3.57 2.60
C PHE A 37 -8.86 -2.13 3.06
N ASP A 38 -9.93 -1.34 3.02
CA ASP A 38 -9.95 0.01 3.59
C ASP A 38 -10.04 -0.10 5.12
N ALA A 39 -9.02 -0.67 5.69
CA ALA A 39 -8.89 -0.92 7.13
C ALA A 39 -7.81 -0.02 7.70
N ARG A 40 -8.12 0.62 8.81
CA ARG A 40 -7.19 1.56 9.47
C ARG A 40 -5.98 0.82 10.01
N TYR A 41 -4.79 1.36 9.90
CA TYR A 41 -4.49 2.71 9.36
C TYR A 41 -3.57 2.61 8.16
N GLY A 42 -2.75 1.54 8.07
CA GLY A 42 -1.71 1.39 7.08
C GLY A 42 -2.21 1.31 5.64
N ASN A 43 -3.26 0.54 5.39
CA ASN A 43 -3.73 0.34 4.03
C ASN A 43 -4.12 1.66 3.35
N PRO A 44 -4.99 2.50 3.93
CA PRO A 44 -5.32 3.78 3.30
C PRO A 44 -4.15 4.75 3.20
N THR A 45 -3.12 4.56 4.03
CA THR A 45 -1.93 5.40 3.98
C THR A 45 -1.10 5.10 2.73
N PHE A 46 -0.96 3.83 2.37
CA PHE A 46 -0.08 3.41 1.29
C PHE A 46 -0.80 3.08 -0.01
N ILE A 47 -2.10 2.78 0.05
CA ILE A 47 -2.90 2.49 -1.14
C ILE A 47 -3.72 3.72 -1.48
N LYS A 48 -3.43 4.34 -2.62
CA LYS A 48 -4.20 5.47 -3.14
C LYS A 48 -5.17 4.90 -4.17
N ASP A 49 -6.43 4.76 -3.77
CA ASP A 49 -7.45 4.07 -4.54
C ASP A 49 -7.57 4.63 -5.97
N GLY A 50 -7.42 3.73 -6.94
CA GLY A 50 -7.45 4.10 -8.35
C GLY A 50 -6.15 4.66 -8.91
N GLU A 51 -5.13 4.88 -8.07
CA GLU A 51 -3.85 5.46 -8.50
C GLU A 51 -2.72 4.43 -8.49
N ASN A 52 -2.42 3.83 -7.33
CA ASN A 52 -1.41 2.76 -7.26
C ASN A 52 -2.01 1.42 -6.90
N GLY A 53 -3.32 1.30 -6.86
CA GLY A 53 -4.00 0.08 -6.52
C GLY A 53 -5.45 0.36 -6.17
N TYR A 54 -6.05 -0.53 -5.39
CA TYR A 54 -7.44 -0.42 -5.00
C TYR A 54 -7.65 -0.75 -3.54
N LEU A 55 -8.50 0.03 -2.89
CA LEU A 55 -8.99 -0.25 -1.55
C LEU A 55 -10.34 -0.95 -1.66
N VAL A 56 -10.48 -2.06 -0.95
CA VAL A 56 -11.75 -2.81 -0.89
C VAL A 56 -12.52 -2.31 0.32
N PRO A 57 -13.79 -1.89 0.17
CA PRO A 57 -14.59 -1.43 1.31
C PRO A 57 -14.60 -2.46 2.44
N TYR A 58 -14.43 -1.98 3.65
CA TYR A 58 -14.34 -2.84 4.84
C TYR A 58 -15.18 -2.28 5.97
N SER A 59 -15.91 -3.19 6.63
CA SER A 59 -16.60 -2.92 7.90
C SER A 59 -16.59 -4.20 8.73
N GLU A 60 -16.44 -4.07 10.04
CA GLU A 60 -16.46 -5.21 10.94
C GLU A 60 -17.80 -5.97 10.89
N THR A 61 -18.86 -5.31 10.46
CA THR A 61 -20.19 -5.90 10.37
C THR A 61 -20.49 -6.51 9.00
N MET A 62 -19.56 -6.40 8.03
CA MET A 62 -19.76 -6.97 6.70
C MET A 62 -19.63 -8.48 6.74
N ASP A 63 -20.45 -9.14 5.92
CA ASP A 63 -20.37 -10.59 5.74
C ASP A 63 -19.02 -10.99 5.14
N GLU A 64 -18.42 -12.04 5.69
CA GLU A 64 -17.11 -12.51 5.26
C GLU A 64 -17.10 -12.92 3.78
N ASP A 65 -18.18 -13.60 3.33
CA ASP A 65 -18.28 -14.00 1.93
C ASP A 65 -18.31 -12.78 1.00
N LEU A 66 -18.95 -11.69 1.42
CA LEU A 66 -18.98 -10.45 0.66
C LEU A 66 -17.59 -9.82 0.59
N LEU A 67 -16.86 -9.82 1.70
CA LEU A 67 -15.48 -9.29 1.73
C LEU A 67 -14.58 -10.06 0.79
N VAL A 68 -14.67 -11.39 0.81
CA VAL A 68 -13.87 -12.26 -0.06
C VAL A 68 -14.21 -12.00 -1.53
N SER A 69 -15.49 -11.90 -1.84
CA SER A 69 -15.95 -11.67 -3.22
C SER A 69 -15.46 -10.32 -3.74
N GLN A 70 -15.58 -9.27 -2.94
CA GLN A 70 -15.12 -7.93 -3.33
C GLN A 70 -13.61 -7.87 -3.49
N MET A 71 -12.87 -8.56 -2.62
CA MET A 71 -11.42 -8.63 -2.74
C MET A 71 -11.00 -9.33 -4.03
N ALA A 72 -11.64 -10.47 -4.34
CA ALA A 72 -11.36 -11.21 -5.56
C ALA A 72 -11.63 -10.36 -6.80
N ASP A 73 -12.75 -9.63 -6.81
CA ASP A 73 -13.11 -8.76 -7.93
C ASP A 73 -12.06 -7.66 -8.14
N LYS A 74 -11.58 -7.07 -7.05
CA LYS A 74 -10.58 -6.01 -7.15
C LYS A 74 -9.22 -6.52 -7.58
N ILE A 75 -8.85 -7.74 -7.18
CA ILE A 75 -7.61 -8.36 -7.65
C ILE A 75 -7.66 -8.55 -9.17
N VAL A 76 -8.76 -9.12 -9.68
CA VAL A 76 -8.93 -9.31 -11.12
C VAL A 76 -8.91 -7.96 -11.84
N PHE A 77 -9.64 -6.99 -11.31
CA PHE A 77 -9.71 -5.65 -11.89
C PHE A 77 -8.32 -4.99 -11.94
N ALA A 78 -7.53 -5.14 -10.87
CA ALA A 78 -6.18 -4.58 -10.82
C ALA A 78 -5.28 -5.24 -11.87
N LEU A 79 -5.36 -6.56 -12.02
CA LEU A 79 -4.54 -7.27 -13.00
C LEU A 79 -4.89 -6.90 -14.45
N GLU A 80 -6.11 -6.44 -14.69
CA GLU A 80 -6.55 -5.98 -16.00
C GLU A 80 -6.32 -4.47 -16.21
N SER A 81 -5.86 -3.76 -15.17
CA SER A 81 -5.62 -2.32 -15.21
C SER A 81 -4.23 -2.00 -15.75
N ASP A 82 -3.91 -0.71 -15.88
CA ASP A 82 -2.59 -0.24 -16.29
C ASP A 82 -1.62 -0.36 -15.11
N LEU A 83 -1.03 -1.54 -14.96
CA LEU A 83 -0.09 -1.83 -13.88
C LEU A 83 1.15 -0.95 -13.93
N GLU A 84 1.63 -0.61 -15.14
CA GLU A 84 2.81 0.22 -15.29
C GLU A 84 2.59 1.60 -14.67
N SER A 85 1.42 2.20 -14.93
CA SER A 85 1.05 3.48 -14.33
C SER A 85 0.97 3.38 -12.81
N MET A 86 0.40 2.28 -12.30
CA MET A 86 0.31 2.05 -10.86
C MET A 86 1.68 1.87 -10.22
N HIS A 87 2.59 1.16 -10.89
CA HIS A 87 3.96 1.00 -10.43
C HIS A 87 4.65 2.37 -10.29
N GLN A 88 4.44 3.25 -11.25
CA GLN A 88 5.04 4.58 -11.20
C GLN A 88 4.50 5.39 -10.02
N VAL A 89 3.20 5.32 -9.76
CA VAL A 89 2.60 6.00 -8.60
C VAL A 89 3.18 5.47 -7.28
N SER A 90 3.36 4.14 -7.19
CA SER A 90 3.98 3.54 -6.00
C SER A 90 5.41 4.02 -5.82
N TYR A 91 6.21 4.07 -6.89
CA TYR A 91 7.57 4.61 -6.81
C TYR A 91 7.58 6.06 -6.35
N ASP A 92 6.68 6.88 -6.89
CA ASP A 92 6.59 8.29 -6.51
C ASP A 92 6.19 8.45 -5.04
N LEU A 93 5.25 7.63 -4.57
CA LEU A 93 4.87 7.61 -3.16
C LEU A 93 6.03 7.18 -2.27
N ALA A 94 6.79 6.17 -2.70
CA ALA A 94 7.92 5.66 -1.95
C ALA A 94 8.99 6.72 -1.72
N LYS A 95 9.16 7.67 -2.63
CA LYS A 95 10.13 8.75 -2.47
C LYS A 95 9.88 9.57 -1.22
N GLN A 96 8.65 9.63 -0.74
CA GLN A 96 8.31 10.32 0.50
C GLN A 96 8.83 9.57 1.73
N TYR A 97 9.12 8.28 1.58
CA TYR A 97 9.58 7.41 2.67
C TYR A 97 11.02 6.95 2.48
N LEU A 98 11.76 7.54 1.53
CA LEU A 98 13.17 7.22 1.36
C LEU A 98 13.94 7.60 2.62
N LYS A 99 14.89 6.74 2.99
CA LYS A 99 15.68 6.91 4.20
C LYS A 99 16.29 8.32 4.35
N PRO A 100 16.90 8.91 3.30
CA PRO A 100 17.44 10.28 3.43
C PRO A 100 16.38 11.32 3.75
N VAL A 101 15.17 11.20 3.20
CA VAL A 101 14.07 12.14 3.47
C VAL A 101 13.62 11.99 4.91
N ILE A 102 13.45 10.76 5.39
CA ILE A 102 13.05 10.48 6.76
C ILE A 102 14.11 10.98 7.75
N LEU A 103 15.38 10.73 7.47
CA LEU A 103 16.48 11.17 8.33
C LEU A 103 16.53 12.69 8.42
N GLU A 104 16.30 13.38 7.30
CA GLU A 104 16.28 14.85 7.30
C GLU A 104 15.12 15.38 8.14
N ALA A 105 13.95 14.75 8.05
CA ALA A 105 12.80 15.13 8.87
C ALA A 105 13.09 14.95 10.36
N TRP A 106 13.71 13.83 10.74
CA TRP A 106 14.13 13.59 12.12
C TRP A 106 15.16 14.60 12.59
N ARG A 107 16.15 14.92 11.73
CA ARG A 107 17.18 15.89 12.06
C ARG A 107 16.57 17.26 12.37
N LYS A 108 15.63 17.71 11.55
CA LYS A 108 14.94 18.99 11.77
C LYS A 108 14.16 18.98 13.07
N LEU A 109 13.47 17.88 13.38
CA LEU A 109 12.72 17.75 14.61
C LEU A 109 13.63 17.82 15.83
N LEU A 110 14.75 17.09 15.81
CA LEU A 110 15.69 17.07 16.93
C LEU A 110 16.34 18.43 17.16
N ILE A 111 16.59 19.19 16.10
CA ILE A 111 17.12 20.55 16.23
C ILE A 111 16.06 21.47 16.86
N ALA A 112 14.80 21.30 16.49
CA ALA A 112 13.71 22.13 16.98
C ALA A 112 13.45 21.97 18.47
N ILE A 113 13.75 20.82 19.05
CA ILE A 113 13.48 20.53 20.47
C ILE A 113 14.70 20.72 21.38
N ARG A 114 15.81 21.21 20.85
CA ARG A 114 16.99 21.50 21.67
C ARG A 114 16.71 22.66 22.64
#